data_111a8483784affc792c3599b71516bbb
#
_entry.id   111a8483784affc792c3599b71516bbb
#
_cell.length_a   1.000
_cell.length_b   1.000
_cell.length_c   1.000
_cell.angle_alpha   90.00
_cell.angle_beta   90.00
_cell.angle_gamma   90.00
#
_symmetry.space_group_name_H-M   'P 1'
#
loop_
_entity.id
_entity.type
_entity.pdbx_description
1 polymer ?
#
loop_
_entity_poly.entity_id
_entity_poly.type
_entity_poly.pdbx_seq_one_letter_code
_entity_poly.pdbx_strand_id
1 'polypeptide(L)'
;GILKEDAEESAIELFGKNLEKLLLTPPMKDKIVLGFDPAFRTGCKLAVIDETSKVLNISKIYPHEPQNKWDEAKETIKKLIDKYNIDIIAVGNGTASKKKKKLVAEICKEYTNKKVEYIIVSEAGASVYSASKLAISEFPDLHVEERSAISIARRLQDPLSELVKIEPKSIGVGQYQHDVNQKKLGESLDFVVEKSVNLVGVNVNTASPAILKYISGLTKTNITSRQELIKNKVLTPKTYEQSIGFMRVIDGTNLLDKTSIHPESYEAALRLIEYSNLDIKDIGTKEFNDRIDSLNLEKYGKENNIDKFTLEDIVKCLKQPNRDFRDDFEKPLLKSNILTIKDLRVGMELQGTVRNVVDFGAFIDIGLHDDGLAHISKLS
;
A
#
# COMPACT_ATOMS: atom_id res chain seq x y z
N GLY A 1 32.61 22.86 1.42
CA GLY A 1 32.54 21.97 2.52
C GLY A 1 31.16 21.92 3.14
N ILE A 2 30.95 22.60 4.26
CA ILE A 2 29.76 22.46 5.14
C ILE A 2 28.43 22.69 4.41
N LEU A 3 28.29 23.75 3.64
CA LEU A 3 27.06 24.06 2.89
C LEU A 3 26.66 22.97 1.88
N LYS A 4 27.64 22.29 1.30
CA LYS A 4 27.39 21.20 0.35
C LYS A 4 26.94 19.93 1.07
N GLU A 5 27.52 19.66 2.23
CA GLU A 5 27.16 18.51 3.07
C GLU A 5 25.74 18.65 3.65
N ASP A 6 25.39 19.84 4.14
CA ASP A 6 24.06 20.15 4.64
C ASP A 6 22.98 20.02 3.55
N ALA A 7 23.29 20.48 2.32
CA ALA A 7 22.39 20.35 1.18
C ALA A 7 22.22 18.88 0.77
N GLU A 8 23.27 18.06 0.82
CA GLU A 8 23.22 16.63 0.53
C GLU A 8 22.39 15.89 1.56
N GLU A 9 22.58 16.13 2.84
CA GLU A 9 21.80 15.52 3.92
C GLU A 9 20.32 15.87 3.81
N SER A 10 20.00 17.13 3.53
CA SER A 10 18.62 17.57 3.30
C SER A 10 17.97 16.90 2.09
N ALA A 11 18.73 16.69 1.01
CA ALA A 11 18.26 15.99 -0.17
C ALA A 11 17.98 14.51 0.14
N ILE A 12 18.87 13.83 0.86
CA ILE A 12 18.70 12.43 1.26
C ILE A 12 17.49 12.26 2.17
N GLU A 13 17.28 13.18 3.11
CA GLU A 13 16.09 13.19 3.98
C GLU A 13 14.80 13.34 3.18
N LEU A 14 14.78 14.23 2.19
CA LEU A 14 13.65 14.41 1.29
C LEU A 14 13.35 13.13 0.48
N PHE A 15 14.38 12.49 -0.04
CA PHE A 15 14.24 11.22 -0.76
C PHE A 15 13.67 10.12 0.14
N GLY A 16 14.12 10.06 1.39
CA GLY A 16 13.56 9.16 2.40
C GLY A 16 12.07 9.42 2.68
N LYS A 17 11.67 10.68 2.81
CA LYS A 17 10.26 11.06 2.97
C LYS A 17 9.40 10.70 1.76
N ASN A 18 9.93 10.86 0.56
CA ASN A 18 9.24 10.48 -0.67
C ASN A 18 9.03 8.96 -0.74
N LEU A 19 10.03 8.18 -0.37
CA LEU A 19 9.92 6.72 -0.28
C LEU A 19 8.90 6.30 0.78
N GLU A 20 8.96 6.86 1.98
CA GLU A 20 8.01 6.58 3.06
C GLU A 20 6.58 6.83 2.62
N LYS A 21 6.31 7.93 1.94
CA LYS A 21 4.99 8.26 1.40
C LYS A 21 4.49 7.21 0.41
N LEU A 22 5.35 6.70 -0.47
CA LEU A 22 5.00 5.63 -1.39
C LEU A 22 4.68 4.32 -0.65
N LEU A 23 5.53 3.92 0.29
CA LEU A 23 5.41 2.67 1.03
C LEU A 23 4.18 2.64 1.95
N LEU A 24 3.85 3.76 2.56
CA LEU A 24 2.72 3.90 3.49
C LEU A 24 1.43 4.36 2.81
N THR A 25 1.37 4.38 1.49
CA THR A 25 0.12 4.61 0.76
C THR A 25 -0.90 3.52 1.16
N PRO A 26 -2.14 3.91 1.54
CA PRO A 26 -3.15 2.94 1.94
C PRO A 26 -3.43 1.89 0.88
N PRO A 27 -3.48 0.61 1.26
CA PRO A 27 -3.78 -0.48 0.33
C PRO A 27 -5.26 -0.46 -0.08
N MET A 28 -5.53 -0.86 -1.32
CA MET A 28 -6.88 -1.10 -1.83
C MET A 28 -7.22 -2.57 -1.60
N LYS A 29 -7.53 -2.92 -0.36
CA LYS A 29 -7.87 -4.29 0.04
C LYS A 29 -9.22 -4.74 -0.55
N ASP A 30 -9.38 -6.06 -0.70
CA ASP A 30 -10.62 -6.71 -1.11
C ASP A 30 -11.11 -6.29 -2.51
N LYS A 31 -10.22 -5.84 -3.37
CA LYS A 31 -10.52 -5.43 -4.75
C LYS A 31 -9.90 -6.37 -5.77
N ILE A 32 -10.68 -6.67 -6.82
CA ILE A 32 -10.18 -7.34 -8.02
C ILE A 32 -9.65 -6.27 -8.96
N VAL A 33 -8.38 -6.37 -9.32
CA VAL A 33 -7.65 -5.31 -10.02
C VAL A 33 -7.19 -5.79 -11.40
N LEU A 34 -7.39 -4.94 -12.40
CA LEU A 34 -6.77 -5.07 -13.71
C LEU A 34 -5.55 -4.14 -13.77
N GLY A 35 -4.36 -4.74 -13.85
CA GLY A 35 -3.12 -4.01 -14.12
C GLY A 35 -2.91 -3.78 -15.61
N PHE A 36 -2.53 -2.58 -15.98
CA PHE A 36 -2.32 -2.16 -17.34
C PHE A 36 -0.89 -1.62 -17.52
N ASP A 37 -0.06 -2.42 -18.19
CA ASP A 37 1.30 -2.02 -18.58
C ASP A 37 1.31 -1.67 -20.06
N PRO A 38 1.62 -0.44 -20.40
CA PRO A 38 1.64 -0.01 -21.78
C PRO A 38 2.98 -0.28 -22.44
N ALA A 39 2.95 -1.03 -23.51
CA ALA A 39 4.07 -1.19 -24.43
C ALA A 39 3.55 -0.99 -25.87
N PHE A 40 3.93 0.12 -26.51
CA PHE A 40 3.36 0.50 -27.80
C PHE A 40 3.69 -0.48 -28.94
N ARG A 41 4.93 -0.92 -29.02
CA ARG A 41 5.36 -1.75 -30.15
C ARG A 41 4.95 -3.22 -30.00
N THR A 42 5.01 -3.73 -28.78
CA THR A 42 4.76 -5.15 -28.48
C THR A 42 3.34 -5.41 -27.96
N GLY A 43 2.51 -4.38 -27.89
CA GLY A 43 1.17 -4.40 -27.33
C GLY A 43 1.14 -4.16 -25.82
N CYS A 44 0.04 -3.58 -25.36
CA CYS A 44 -0.19 -3.36 -23.95
C CYS A 44 -0.49 -4.70 -23.25
N LYS A 45 0.07 -4.91 -22.09
CA LYS A 45 -0.15 -6.12 -21.30
C LYS A 45 -1.15 -5.83 -20.19
N LEU A 46 -2.06 -6.78 -20.00
CA LEU A 46 -3.11 -6.73 -19.00
C LEU A 46 -2.95 -7.91 -18.05
N ALA A 47 -3.03 -7.65 -16.76
CA ALA A 47 -3.02 -8.69 -15.74
C ALA A 47 -4.21 -8.51 -14.80
N VAL A 48 -5.03 -9.53 -14.63
CA VAL A 48 -6.11 -9.56 -13.66
C VAL A 48 -5.64 -10.31 -12.43
N ILE A 49 -5.76 -9.68 -11.27
CA ILE A 49 -5.47 -10.31 -9.98
C ILE A 49 -6.71 -10.28 -9.08
N ASP A 50 -6.91 -11.32 -8.30
CA ASP A 50 -7.96 -11.36 -7.30
C ASP A 50 -7.61 -10.60 -6.02
N GLU A 51 -8.51 -10.55 -5.06
CA GLU A 51 -8.34 -9.90 -3.78
C GLU A 51 -7.17 -10.43 -2.93
N THR A 52 -6.69 -11.63 -3.24
CA THR A 52 -5.53 -12.27 -2.59
C THR A 52 -4.22 -12.07 -3.35
N SER A 53 -4.22 -11.25 -4.40
CA SER A 53 -3.10 -11.01 -5.32
C SER A 53 -2.74 -12.19 -6.24
N LYS A 54 -3.62 -13.19 -6.34
CA LYS A 54 -3.46 -14.30 -7.27
C LYS A 54 -3.76 -13.85 -8.70
N VAL A 55 -2.91 -14.22 -9.64
CA VAL A 55 -3.11 -13.93 -11.07
C VAL A 55 -4.21 -14.81 -11.64
N LEU A 56 -5.26 -14.19 -12.17
CA LEU A 56 -6.40 -14.86 -12.79
C LEU A 56 -6.30 -14.92 -14.32
N ASN A 57 -5.73 -13.89 -14.94
CA ASN A 57 -5.62 -13.79 -16.40
C ASN A 57 -4.47 -12.89 -16.81
N ILE A 58 -3.86 -13.22 -17.93
CA ILE A 58 -2.92 -12.39 -18.66
C ILE A 58 -3.44 -12.21 -20.08
N SER A 59 -3.53 -10.97 -20.54
CA SER A 59 -4.01 -10.65 -21.89
C SER A 59 -3.14 -9.58 -22.53
N LYS A 60 -3.28 -9.43 -23.85
CA LYS A 60 -2.56 -8.44 -24.65
C LYS A 60 -3.55 -7.70 -25.54
N ILE A 61 -3.40 -6.38 -25.64
CA ILE A 61 -4.19 -5.54 -26.52
C ILE A 61 -3.30 -4.61 -27.33
N TYR A 62 -3.80 -4.16 -28.47
CA TYR A 62 -3.08 -3.32 -29.41
C TYR A 62 -3.90 -2.07 -29.80
N PRO A 63 -4.21 -1.18 -28.84
CA PRO A 63 -5.06 -0.02 -29.10
C PRO A 63 -4.38 1.09 -29.92
N HIS A 64 -3.04 1.06 -29.99
CA HIS A 64 -2.23 2.11 -30.61
C HIS A 64 -1.57 1.68 -31.92
N GLU A 65 -1.01 2.66 -32.63
CA GLU A 65 -0.18 2.38 -33.82
C GLU A 65 0.96 1.39 -33.49
N PRO A 66 1.35 0.54 -34.44
CA PRO A 66 0.84 0.45 -35.81
C PRO A 66 -0.49 -0.32 -35.99
N GLN A 67 -0.93 -1.11 -35.00
CA GLN A 67 -2.09 -1.98 -35.13
C GLN A 67 -3.44 -1.23 -35.06
N ASN A 68 -3.55 -0.16 -34.29
CA ASN A 68 -4.74 0.68 -34.13
C ASN A 68 -6.06 -0.06 -33.86
N LYS A 69 -6.01 -1.10 -33.04
CA LYS A 69 -7.17 -1.92 -32.69
C LYS A 69 -7.88 -1.41 -31.43
N TRP A 70 -8.36 -0.17 -31.49
CA TRP A 70 -8.97 0.51 -30.35
C TRP A 70 -10.25 -0.16 -29.85
N ASP A 71 -11.18 -0.42 -30.76
CA ASP A 71 -12.46 -1.04 -30.40
C ASP A 71 -12.30 -2.49 -29.91
N GLU A 72 -11.40 -3.25 -30.53
CA GLU A 72 -11.04 -4.61 -30.07
C GLU A 72 -10.42 -4.57 -28.66
N ALA A 73 -9.56 -3.59 -28.37
CA ALA A 73 -8.98 -3.40 -27.06
C ALA A 73 -10.03 -3.08 -26.00
N LYS A 74 -10.98 -2.21 -26.29
CA LYS A 74 -12.12 -1.91 -25.42
C LYS A 74 -12.97 -3.13 -25.14
N GLU A 75 -13.31 -3.90 -26.15
CA GLU A 75 -14.07 -5.14 -26.01
C GLU A 75 -13.33 -6.17 -25.13
N THR A 76 -12.03 -6.32 -25.34
CA THR A 76 -11.20 -7.23 -24.50
C THR A 76 -11.26 -6.84 -23.04
N ILE A 77 -11.06 -5.56 -22.74
CA ILE A 77 -11.10 -5.07 -21.35
C ILE A 77 -12.50 -5.23 -20.75
N LYS A 78 -13.57 -4.90 -21.49
CA LYS A 78 -14.95 -5.08 -21.02
C LYS A 78 -15.26 -6.55 -20.73
N LYS A 79 -14.84 -7.48 -21.57
CA LYS A 79 -14.99 -8.92 -21.33
C LYS A 79 -14.27 -9.37 -20.06
N LEU A 80 -13.07 -8.85 -19.80
CA LEU A 80 -12.33 -9.14 -18.56
C LEU A 80 -13.04 -8.59 -17.33
N ILE A 81 -13.57 -7.37 -17.41
CA ILE A 81 -14.33 -6.76 -16.33
C ILE A 81 -15.56 -7.59 -15.97
N ASP A 82 -16.31 -8.03 -16.96
CA ASP A 82 -17.50 -8.86 -16.77
C ASP A 82 -17.16 -10.25 -16.25
N LYS A 83 -16.15 -10.90 -16.82
CA LYS A 83 -15.76 -12.27 -16.45
C LYS A 83 -15.23 -12.38 -15.02
N TYR A 84 -14.40 -11.43 -14.61
CA TYR A 84 -13.71 -11.49 -13.32
C TYR A 84 -14.28 -10.52 -12.28
N ASN A 85 -15.33 -9.79 -12.62
CA ASN A 85 -15.93 -8.79 -11.74
C ASN A 85 -14.92 -7.76 -11.24
N ILE A 86 -14.13 -7.19 -12.17
CA ILE A 86 -13.06 -6.25 -11.86
C ILE A 86 -13.64 -4.95 -11.25
N ASP A 87 -13.05 -4.50 -10.15
CA ASP A 87 -13.46 -3.29 -9.43
C ASP A 87 -12.69 -2.06 -9.88
N ILE A 88 -11.39 -2.21 -10.12
CA ILE A 88 -10.46 -1.09 -10.36
C ILE A 88 -9.47 -1.47 -11.46
N ILE A 89 -9.13 -0.49 -12.30
CA ILE A 89 -8.08 -0.59 -13.30
C ILE A 89 -6.88 0.23 -12.83
N ALA A 90 -5.76 -0.41 -12.60
CA ALA A 90 -4.48 0.22 -12.27
C ALA A 90 -3.70 0.49 -13.55
N VAL A 91 -3.53 1.75 -13.91
CA VAL A 91 -2.84 2.16 -15.13
C VAL A 91 -1.46 2.69 -14.77
N GLY A 92 -0.43 2.05 -15.29
CA GLY A 92 0.94 2.54 -15.12
C GLY A 92 1.13 3.94 -15.71
N ASN A 93 1.95 4.75 -15.05
CA ASN A 93 2.17 6.16 -15.44
C ASN A 93 3.26 6.38 -16.49
N GLY A 94 3.75 5.34 -17.15
CA GLY A 94 4.79 5.43 -18.18
C GLY A 94 4.42 6.28 -19.39
N THR A 95 5.35 6.40 -20.32
CA THR A 95 5.48 7.42 -21.36
C THR A 95 4.29 7.68 -22.31
N ALA A 96 3.24 6.91 -22.27
CA ALA A 96 2.10 7.11 -23.16
C ALA A 96 0.79 7.33 -22.40
N SER A 97 0.88 8.05 -21.33
CA SER A 97 -0.20 8.19 -20.35
C SER A 97 -1.52 8.77 -20.90
N LYS A 98 -1.49 9.71 -21.85
CA LYS A 98 -2.71 10.37 -22.38
C LYS A 98 -3.64 9.40 -23.11
N LYS A 99 -3.10 8.64 -24.06
CA LYS A 99 -3.90 7.70 -24.89
C LYS A 99 -4.47 6.55 -24.08
N LYS A 100 -3.70 6.07 -23.09
CA LYS A 100 -4.14 5.01 -22.16
C LYS A 100 -5.25 5.47 -21.23
N LYS A 101 -5.07 6.63 -20.63
CA LYS A 101 -6.08 7.28 -19.79
C LYS A 101 -7.38 7.42 -20.56
N LYS A 102 -7.30 7.85 -21.83
CA LYS A 102 -8.46 7.99 -22.70
C LYS A 102 -9.18 6.65 -22.89
N LEU A 103 -8.45 5.57 -23.23
CA LEU A 103 -9.02 4.24 -23.41
C LEU A 103 -9.75 3.77 -22.16
N VAL A 104 -9.07 3.82 -21.02
CA VAL A 104 -9.60 3.32 -19.73
C VAL A 104 -10.77 4.18 -19.27
N ALA A 105 -10.66 5.49 -19.40
CA ALA A 105 -11.72 6.40 -18.98
C ALA A 105 -12.97 6.30 -19.87
N GLU A 106 -12.83 6.06 -21.17
CA GLU A 106 -13.97 5.75 -22.05
C GLU A 106 -14.68 4.47 -21.60
N ILE A 107 -13.93 3.44 -21.24
CA ILE A 107 -14.48 2.19 -20.73
C ILE A 107 -15.25 2.41 -19.42
N CYS A 108 -14.66 3.12 -18.47
CA CYS A 108 -15.31 3.42 -17.19
C CYS A 108 -16.61 4.23 -17.38
N LYS A 109 -16.61 5.16 -18.31
CA LYS A 109 -17.79 5.99 -18.63
C LYS A 109 -18.91 5.17 -19.28
N GLU A 110 -18.57 4.21 -20.13
CA GLU A 110 -19.54 3.35 -20.82
C GLU A 110 -20.15 2.28 -19.92
N TYR A 111 -19.53 2.01 -18.76
CA TYR A 111 -19.99 1.00 -17.82
C TYR A 111 -21.13 1.57 -16.96
N THR A 112 -22.36 1.03 -17.16
CA THR A 112 -23.57 1.50 -16.46
C THR A 112 -24.07 0.54 -15.40
N ASN A 113 -23.78 -0.76 -15.53
CA ASN A 113 -24.27 -1.80 -14.62
C ASN A 113 -23.46 -1.89 -13.32
N LYS A 114 -22.25 -1.41 -13.33
CA LYS A 114 -21.30 -1.46 -12.24
C LYS A 114 -20.40 -0.23 -12.29
N LYS A 115 -20.07 0.32 -11.14
CA LYS A 115 -19.08 1.38 -11.03
C LYS A 115 -17.68 0.78 -11.20
N VAL A 116 -17.04 1.07 -12.32
CA VAL A 116 -15.64 0.73 -12.59
C VAL A 116 -14.83 2.01 -12.55
N GLU A 117 -13.81 2.02 -11.70
CA GLU A 117 -12.93 3.16 -11.53
C GLU A 117 -11.51 2.81 -11.99
N TYR A 118 -10.71 3.83 -12.27
CA TYR A 118 -9.30 3.63 -12.55
C TYR A 118 -8.43 4.56 -11.74
N ILE A 119 -7.17 4.20 -11.62
CA ILE A 119 -6.15 5.01 -10.94
C ILE A 119 -4.84 4.90 -11.70
N ILE A 120 -4.09 6.00 -11.69
CA ILE A 120 -2.73 6.01 -12.21
C ILE A 120 -1.77 5.55 -11.11
N VAL A 121 -1.01 4.53 -11.42
CA VAL A 121 -0.04 3.90 -10.50
C VAL A 121 1.36 4.18 -10.98
N SER A 122 2.26 4.52 -10.06
CA SER A 122 3.67 4.68 -10.39
C SER A 122 4.28 3.37 -10.90
N GLU A 123 4.94 3.42 -12.03
CA GLU A 123 5.72 2.31 -12.59
C GLU A 123 7.17 2.29 -12.06
N ALA A 124 7.54 3.17 -11.16
CA ALA A 124 8.89 3.29 -10.64
C ALA A 124 9.44 1.93 -10.19
N GLY A 125 10.56 1.52 -10.75
CA GLY A 125 11.20 0.24 -10.46
C GLY A 125 10.50 -1.02 -11.00
N ALA A 126 9.36 -0.90 -11.71
CA ALA A 126 8.65 -2.07 -12.24
C ALA A 126 9.48 -2.86 -13.25
N SER A 127 10.26 -2.18 -14.08
CA SER A 127 11.19 -2.82 -15.01
C SER A 127 12.32 -3.57 -14.30
N VAL A 128 12.80 -3.03 -13.18
CA VAL A 128 13.84 -3.68 -12.36
C VAL A 128 13.27 -4.94 -11.72
N TYR A 129 12.08 -4.85 -11.12
CA TYR A 129 11.42 -6.00 -10.52
C TYR A 129 11.14 -7.09 -11.57
N SER A 130 10.52 -6.74 -12.69
CA SER A 130 10.07 -7.70 -13.70
C SER A 130 11.21 -8.49 -14.37
N ALA A 131 12.41 -7.92 -14.40
CA ALA A 131 13.64 -8.57 -14.88
C ALA A 131 14.42 -9.29 -13.75
N SER A 132 14.01 -9.17 -12.50
CA SER A 132 14.70 -9.73 -11.35
C SER A 132 14.57 -11.25 -11.26
N LYS A 133 15.54 -11.87 -10.57
CA LYS A 133 15.47 -13.30 -10.26
C LYS A 133 14.21 -13.68 -9.47
N LEU A 134 13.77 -12.79 -8.58
CA LEU A 134 12.55 -12.99 -7.80
C LEU A 134 11.33 -13.06 -8.72
N ALA A 135 11.15 -12.12 -9.62
CA ALA A 135 10.03 -12.10 -10.56
C ALA A 135 10.04 -13.29 -11.50
N ILE A 136 11.21 -13.72 -11.96
CA ILE A 136 11.38 -14.93 -12.79
C ILE A 136 10.98 -16.17 -11.99
N SER A 137 11.31 -16.26 -10.72
CA SER A 137 10.93 -17.39 -9.86
C SER A 137 9.43 -17.40 -9.53
N GLU A 138 8.81 -16.24 -9.40
CA GLU A 138 7.37 -16.13 -9.18
C GLU A 138 6.56 -16.51 -10.43
N PHE A 139 7.03 -16.09 -11.60
CA PHE A 139 6.35 -16.25 -12.89
C PHE A 139 7.32 -16.68 -14.00
N PRO A 140 7.84 -17.91 -13.96
CA PRO A 140 8.86 -18.37 -14.91
C PRO A 140 8.37 -18.44 -16.35
N ASP A 141 7.06 -18.65 -16.57
CA ASP A 141 6.46 -18.83 -17.89
C ASP A 141 5.96 -17.52 -18.52
N LEU A 142 6.09 -16.39 -17.81
CA LEU A 142 5.64 -15.08 -18.29
C LEU A 142 6.81 -14.25 -18.83
N HIS A 143 6.49 -13.30 -19.70
CA HIS A 143 7.45 -12.30 -20.19
C HIS A 143 7.60 -11.14 -19.22
N VAL A 144 8.66 -10.35 -19.40
CA VAL A 144 9.00 -9.18 -18.56
C VAL A 144 7.82 -8.21 -18.44
N GLU A 145 7.18 -7.88 -19.56
CA GLU A 145 6.07 -6.90 -19.56
C GLU A 145 4.80 -7.46 -18.89
N GLU A 146 4.59 -8.76 -18.98
CA GLU A 146 3.49 -9.44 -18.28
C GLU A 146 3.70 -9.42 -16.76
N ARG A 147 4.92 -9.66 -16.30
CA ARG A 147 5.29 -9.53 -14.87
C ARG A 147 5.16 -8.09 -14.41
N SER A 148 5.50 -7.12 -15.24
CA SER A 148 5.32 -5.70 -14.95
C SER A 148 3.84 -5.35 -14.76
N ALA A 149 2.93 -5.83 -15.60
CA ALA A 149 1.49 -5.62 -15.46
C ALA A 149 0.95 -6.19 -14.13
N ILE A 150 1.42 -7.36 -13.73
CA ILE A 150 1.09 -7.96 -12.43
C ILE A 150 1.57 -7.06 -11.28
N SER A 151 2.80 -6.57 -11.36
CA SER A 151 3.38 -5.67 -10.35
C SER A 151 2.59 -4.38 -10.19
N ILE A 152 2.16 -3.78 -11.31
CA ILE A 152 1.33 -2.57 -11.30
C ILE A 152 0.00 -2.83 -10.58
N ALA A 153 -0.66 -3.95 -10.85
CA ALA A 153 -1.89 -4.32 -10.16
C ALA A 153 -1.68 -4.56 -8.66
N ARG A 154 -0.62 -5.28 -8.29
CA ARG A 154 -0.29 -5.59 -6.89
C ARG A 154 0.11 -4.36 -6.07
N ARG A 155 0.76 -3.37 -6.70
CA ARG A 155 1.09 -2.09 -6.05
C ARG A 155 -0.13 -1.33 -5.59
N LEU A 156 -1.23 -1.45 -6.32
CA LEU A 156 -2.48 -0.84 -5.91
C LEU A 156 -3.11 -1.56 -4.73
N GLN A 157 -3.07 -2.88 -4.72
CA GLN A 157 -3.62 -3.67 -3.62
C GLN A 157 -2.85 -3.47 -2.32
N ASP A 158 -1.53 -3.57 -2.37
CA ASP A 158 -0.65 -3.33 -1.22
C ASP A 158 0.70 -2.78 -1.68
N PRO A 159 0.88 -1.44 -1.66
CA PRO A 159 2.12 -0.81 -2.11
C PRO A 159 3.35 -1.30 -1.36
N LEU A 160 3.29 -1.40 -0.05
CA LEU A 160 4.42 -1.85 0.77
C LEU A 160 4.85 -3.26 0.39
N SER A 161 3.92 -4.21 0.34
CA SER A 161 4.21 -5.61 0.04
C SER A 161 4.86 -5.81 -1.33
N GLU A 162 4.52 -4.98 -2.30
CA GLU A 162 5.09 -5.07 -3.64
C GLU A 162 6.40 -4.29 -3.78
N LEU A 163 6.47 -3.07 -3.25
CA LEU A 163 7.65 -2.20 -3.40
C LEU A 163 8.87 -2.71 -2.63
N VAL A 164 8.69 -3.47 -1.55
CA VAL A 164 9.83 -4.10 -0.83
C VAL A 164 10.59 -5.14 -1.65
N LYS A 165 10.02 -5.61 -2.75
CA LYS A 165 10.69 -6.51 -3.70
C LYS A 165 11.75 -5.81 -4.56
N ILE A 166 11.75 -4.48 -4.54
CA ILE A 166 12.61 -3.63 -5.36
C ILE A 166 13.66 -2.99 -4.48
N GLU A 167 14.90 -2.93 -4.96
CA GLU A 167 15.94 -2.16 -4.29
C GLU A 167 15.51 -0.69 -4.17
N PRO A 168 15.53 -0.08 -2.98
CA PRO A 168 14.98 1.25 -2.77
C PRO A 168 15.52 2.33 -3.71
N LYS A 169 16.81 2.29 -4.03
CA LYS A 169 17.42 3.23 -5.01
C LYS A 169 16.86 3.12 -6.42
N SER A 170 16.30 1.96 -6.77
CA SER A 170 15.69 1.72 -8.09
C SER A 170 14.26 2.20 -8.19
N ILE A 171 13.62 2.60 -7.09
CA ILE A 171 12.26 3.13 -7.08
C ILE A 171 12.19 4.55 -7.67
N GLY A 172 13.29 5.31 -7.65
CA GLY A 172 13.30 6.67 -8.20
C GLY A 172 12.57 7.67 -7.31
N VAL A 173 13.13 7.94 -6.13
CA VAL A 173 12.51 8.76 -5.07
C VAL A 173 12.69 10.26 -5.23
N GLY A 174 13.44 10.71 -6.23
CA GLY A 174 13.61 12.14 -6.52
C GLY A 174 14.54 12.40 -7.69
N GLN A 175 14.43 13.62 -8.22
CA GLN A 175 15.40 14.13 -9.19
C GLN A 175 16.75 14.29 -8.47
N TYR A 176 17.82 14.10 -9.20
CA TYR A 176 19.20 14.28 -8.68
C TYR A 176 19.61 13.27 -7.58
N GLN A 177 18.89 12.17 -7.39
CA GLN A 177 19.31 11.16 -6.41
C GLN A 177 20.71 10.57 -6.74
N HIS A 178 21.14 10.63 -7.99
CA HIS A 178 22.47 10.19 -8.42
C HIS A 178 23.59 11.18 -8.07
N ASP A 179 23.24 12.41 -7.69
CA ASP A 179 24.19 13.47 -7.36
C ASP A 179 24.62 13.48 -5.90
N VAL A 180 24.00 12.64 -5.08
CA VAL A 180 24.31 12.50 -3.65
C VAL A 180 25.19 11.27 -3.39
N ASN A 181 25.78 11.20 -2.20
CA ASN A 181 26.55 10.02 -1.78
C ASN A 181 25.67 8.76 -1.77
N GLN A 182 25.98 7.81 -2.65
CA GLN A 182 25.17 6.62 -2.88
C GLN A 182 25.14 5.67 -1.68
N LYS A 183 26.18 5.62 -0.87
CA LYS A 183 26.22 4.80 0.33
C LYS A 183 25.27 5.37 1.40
N LYS A 184 25.38 6.66 1.67
CA LYS A 184 24.46 7.35 2.61
C LYS A 184 23.01 7.28 2.16
N LEU A 185 22.74 7.46 0.87
CA LEU A 185 21.42 7.31 0.29
C LEU A 185 20.88 5.89 0.50
N GLY A 186 21.64 4.87 0.17
CA GLY A 186 21.24 3.48 0.35
C GLY A 186 20.89 3.13 1.79
N GLU A 187 21.77 3.51 2.74
CA GLU A 187 21.55 3.29 4.17
C GLU A 187 20.28 4.00 4.68
N SER A 188 20.05 5.25 4.25
CA SER A 188 18.87 6.02 4.64
C SER A 188 17.58 5.41 4.07
N LEU A 189 17.58 5.00 2.81
CA LEU A 189 16.42 4.39 2.18
C LEU A 189 16.11 3.00 2.76
N ASP A 190 17.10 2.19 3.05
CA ASP A 190 16.94 0.90 3.72
C ASP A 190 16.32 1.06 5.11
N PHE A 191 16.76 2.06 5.86
CA PHE A 191 16.17 2.41 7.15
C PHE A 191 14.68 2.80 7.03
N VAL A 192 14.32 3.57 6.01
CA VAL A 192 12.92 3.97 5.75
C VAL A 192 12.06 2.73 5.45
N VAL A 193 12.56 1.78 4.66
CA VAL A 193 11.83 0.54 4.37
C VAL A 193 11.63 -0.27 5.64
N GLU A 194 12.68 -0.49 6.42
CA GLU A 194 12.61 -1.23 7.69
C GLU A 194 11.61 -0.60 8.67
N LYS A 195 11.70 0.71 8.85
CA LYS A 195 10.76 1.46 9.68
C LYS A 195 9.32 1.31 9.21
N SER A 196 9.07 1.40 7.91
CA SER A 196 7.74 1.28 7.32
C SER A 196 7.15 -0.11 7.52
N VAL A 197 7.94 -1.16 7.30
CA VAL A 197 7.54 -2.56 7.54
C VAL A 197 7.17 -2.77 9.01
N ASN A 198 7.97 -2.26 9.93
CA ASN A 198 7.72 -2.38 11.36
C ASN A 198 6.45 -1.64 11.81
N LEU A 199 6.21 -0.44 11.28
CA LEU A 199 4.99 0.33 11.60
C LEU A 199 3.70 -0.36 11.15
N VAL A 200 3.70 -0.95 9.97
CA VAL A 200 2.52 -1.62 9.41
C VAL A 200 2.26 -2.96 10.09
N GLY A 201 3.31 -3.66 10.50
CA GLY A 201 3.24 -5.03 11.01
C GLY A 201 3.15 -6.06 9.87
N VAL A 202 3.48 -7.29 10.19
CA VAL A 202 3.61 -8.37 9.21
C VAL A 202 2.89 -9.63 9.69
N ASN A 203 2.02 -10.18 8.85
CA ASN A 203 1.48 -11.53 9.06
C ASN A 203 2.53 -12.55 8.65
N VAL A 204 3.06 -13.28 9.60
CA VAL A 204 4.18 -14.22 9.40
C VAL A 204 3.87 -15.36 8.42
N ASN A 205 2.59 -15.75 8.30
CA ASN A 205 2.17 -16.85 7.43
C ASN A 205 1.97 -16.44 5.97
N THR A 206 1.57 -15.19 5.73
CA THR A 206 1.23 -14.69 4.39
C THR A 206 2.28 -13.78 3.79
N ALA A 207 3.17 -13.23 4.62
CA ALA A 207 4.22 -12.31 4.17
C ALA A 207 5.16 -12.95 3.15
N SER A 208 5.55 -12.18 2.16
CA SER A 208 6.54 -12.61 1.18
C SER A 208 7.93 -12.70 1.80
N PRO A 209 8.82 -13.54 1.24
CA PRO A 209 10.24 -13.56 1.67
C PRO A 209 10.91 -12.18 1.60
N ALA A 210 10.47 -11.33 0.66
CA ALA A 210 11.00 -9.98 0.51
C ALA A 210 10.68 -9.07 1.71
N ILE A 211 9.50 -9.20 2.32
CA ILE A 211 9.15 -8.51 3.57
C ILE A 211 9.86 -9.15 4.77
N LEU A 212 9.86 -10.47 4.84
CA LEU A 212 10.41 -11.21 5.98
C LEU A 212 11.90 -10.95 6.19
N LYS A 213 12.65 -10.61 5.14
CA LYS A 213 14.07 -10.24 5.29
C LYS A 213 14.31 -8.99 6.15
N TYR A 214 13.33 -8.08 6.24
CA TYR A 214 13.40 -6.90 7.12
C TYR A 214 13.08 -7.23 8.57
N ILE A 215 12.63 -8.45 8.82
CA ILE A 215 12.40 -9.01 10.15
C ILE A 215 13.39 -10.15 10.32
N SER A 216 14.47 -9.89 11.02
CA SER A 216 15.66 -10.75 11.07
C SER A 216 15.37 -12.26 11.14
N GLY A 217 15.85 -13.01 10.18
CA GLY A 217 15.99 -14.47 10.24
C GLY A 217 14.75 -15.28 9.96
N LEU A 218 13.63 -14.69 9.54
CA LEU A 218 12.41 -15.44 9.22
C LEU A 218 12.45 -16.03 7.80
N THR A 219 12.17 -17.32 7.73
CA THR A 219 11.77 -18.02 6.52
C THR A 219 10.27 -18.36 6.62
N LYS A 220 9.61 -18.55 5.48
CA LYS A 220 8.18 -18.87 5.44
C LYS A 220 7.87 -20.15 6.22
N THR A 221 7.08 -20.02 7.28
CA THR A 221 6.69 -21.15 8.17
C THR A 221 5.19 -21.09 8.46
N ASN A 222 4.58 -22.23 8.72
CA ASN A 222 3.20 -22.30 9.23
C ASN A 222 3.23 -22.15 10.74
N ILE A 223 2.88 -20.98 11.24
CA ILE A 223 2.89 -20.61 12.65
C ILE A 223 1.46 -20.41 13.13
N THR A 224 1.11 -21.00 14.27
CA THR A 224 -0.21 -20.89 14.90
C THR A 224 -0.23 -19.93 16.10
N SER A 225 0.93 -19.57 16.63
CA SER A 225 1.06 -18.57 17.70
C SER A 225 2.43 -17.90 17.67
N ARG A 226 2.50 -16.68 18.22
CA ARG A 226 3.78 -15.97 18.41
C ARG A 226 4.75 -16.78 19.27
N GLN A 227 4.26 -17.51 20.25
CA GLN A 227 5.08 -18.33 21.15
C GLN A 227 5.85 -19.42 20.41
N GLU A 228 5.32 -19.96 19.31
CA GLU A 228 6.00 -20.96 18.49
C GLU A 228 7.26 -20.43 17.82
N LEU A 229 7.36 -19.11 17.60
CA LEU A 229 8.56 -18.50 17.02
C LEU A 229 9.80 -18.68 17.90
N ILE A 230 9.63 -18.69 19.23
CA ILE A 230 10.70 -19.02 20.17
C ILE A 230 10.82 -20.54 20.37
N LYS A 231 9.69 -21.20 20.65
CA LYS A 231 9.66 -22.62 20.98
C LYS A 231 10.28 -23.48 19.89
N ASN A 232 9.99 -23.15 18.63
CA ASN A 232 10.51 -23.87 17.46
C ASN A 232 11.88 -23.34 16.99
N LYS A 233 12.51 -22.45 17.77
CA LYS A 233 13.82 -21.84 17.46
C LYS A 233 13.85 -21.12 16.11
N VAL A 234 12.71 -20.61 15.65
CA VAL A 234 12.60 -19.81 14.43
C VAL A 234 13.30 -18.46 14.64
N LEU A 235 13.17 -17.90 15.83
CA LEU A 235 13.84 -16.68 16.25
C LEU A 235 14.71 -16.94 17.49
N THR A 236 15.81 -16.20 17.59
CA THR A 236 16.56 -16.13 18.85
C THR A 236 15.76 -15.34 19.89
N PRO A 237 15.96 -15.55 21.20
CA PRO A 237 15.28 -14.76 22.23
C PRO A 237 15.42 -13.26 22.05
N LYS A 238 16.60 -12.78 21.67
CA LYS A 238 16.86 -11.35 21.41
C LYS A 238 16.07 -10.83 20.22
N THR A 239 16.06 -11.55 19.12
CA THR A 239 15.32 -11.16 17.92
C THR A 239 13.81 -11.21 18.17
N TYR A 240 13.32 -12.18 18.92
CA TYR A 240 11.92 -12.27 19.33
C TYR A 240 11.51 -11.03 20.13
N GLU A 241 12.24 -10.68 21.15
CA GLU A 241 11.94 -9.54 22.01
C GLU A 241 11.88 -8.22 21.22
N GLN A 242 12.78 -8.05 20.26
CA GLN A 242 12.86 -6.84 19.43
C GLN A 242 11.80 -6.75 18.36
N SER A 243 11.31 -7.86 17.83
CA SER A 243 10.47 -7.89 16.62
C SER A 243 9.06 -8.44 16.82
N ILE A 244 8.77 -9.08 17.95
CA ILE A 244 7.50 -9.78 18.14
C ILE A 244 6.27 -8.86 18.07
N GLY A 245 6.39 -7.61 18.46
CA GLY A 245 5.31 -6.62 18.37
C GLY A 245 4.88 -6.30 16.95
N PHE A 246 5.78 -6.53 15.98
CA PHE A 246 5.52 -6.28 14.55
C PHE A 246 5.01 -7.51 13.81
N MET A 247 5.12 -8.69 14.42
CA MET A 247 4.71 -9.96 13.84
C MET A 247 3.30 -10.31 14.28
N ARG A 248 2.44 -10.61 13.35
CA ARG A 248 1.05 -10.97 13.61
C ARG A 248 0.77 -12.38 13.10
N VAL A 249 -0.02 -13.13 13.86
CA VAL A 249 -0.53 -14.45 13.48
C VAL A 249 -2.04 -14.34 13.39
N ILE A 250 -2.53 -14.04 12.19
CA ILE A 250 -3.97 -13.75 11.98
C ILE A 250 -4.83 -14.98 12.16
N ASP A 251 -4.39 -16.12 11.65
CA ASP A 251 -5.13 -17.40 11.72
C ASP A 251 -4.66 -18.28 12.89
N GLY A 252 -4.09 -17.66 13.93
CA GLY A 252 -3.55 -18.35 15.09
C GLY A 252 -4.58 -18.70 16.15
N THR A 253 -4.11 -19.48 17.14
CA THR A 253 -4.93 -19.94 18.27
C THR A 253 -5.14 -18.87 19.35
N ASN A 254 -4.20 -17.95 19.48
CA ASN A 254 -4.28 -16.85 20.45
C ASN A 254 -4.78 -15.56 19.74
N LEU A 255 -5.94 -15.06 20.16
CA LEU A 255 -6.52 -13.85 19.55
C LEU A 255 -5.69 -12.59 19.76
N LEU A 256 -4.88 -12.50 20.81
CA LEU A 256 -3.96 -11.39 21.04
C LEU A 256 -2.79 -11.38 20.05
N ASP A 257 -2.44 -12.52 19.45
CA ASP A 257 -1.40 -12.61 18.44
C ASP A 257 -1.77 -11.95 17.11
N LYS A 258 -3.06 -11.62 16.91
CA LYS A 258 -3.56 -10.83 15.79
C LYS A 258 -3.32 -9.33 15.95
N THR A 259 -3.05 -8.91 17.17
CA THR A 259 -2.92 -7.49 17.55
C THR A 259 -1.46 -7.05 17.52
N SER A 260 -1.25 -5.74 17.66
CA SER A 260 0.07 -5.17 17.88
C SER A 260 0.52 -5.19 19.35
N ILE A 261 -0.28 -5.77 20.27
CA ILE A 261 0.08 -5.88 21.68
C ILE A 261 1.30 -6.80 21.81
N HIS A 262 2.33 -6.31 22.52
CA HIS A 262 3.50 -7.12 22.82
C HIS A 262 3.13 -8.23 23.82
N PRO A 263 3.66 -9.46 23.68
CA PRO A 263 3.33 -10.57 24.59
C PRO A 263 3.53 -10.30 26.06
N GLU A 264 4.51 -9.46 26.44
CA GLU A 264 4.71 -9.06 27.83
C GLU A 264 3.52 -8.26 28.43
N SER A 265 2.68 -7.68 27.60
CA SER A 265 1.47 -6.97 28.00
C SER A 265 0.20 -7.83 27.95
N TYR A 266 0.29 -9.11 27.57
CA TYR A 266 -0.87 -10.00 27.45
C TYR A 266 -1.60 -10.19 28.77
N GLU A 267 -0.87 -10.37 29.87
CA GLU A 267 -1.47 -10.53 31.20
C GLU A 267 -2.28 -9.29 31.58
N ALA A 268 -1.74 -8.09 31.37
CA ALA A 268 -2.44 -6.85 31.63
C ALA A 268 -3.70 -6.69 30.75
N ALA A 269 -3.61 -7.06 29.47
CA ALA A 269 -4.74 -7.03 28.54
C ALA A 269 -5.86 -8.01 28.96
N LEU A 270 -5.51 -9.23 29.33
CA LEU A 270 -6.47 -10.24 29.78
C LEU A 270 -7.12 -9.85 31.10
N ARG A 271 -6.40 -9.27 32.04
CA ARG A 271 -6.96 -8.73 33.29
C ARG A 271 -7.96 -7.62 33.05
N LEU A 272 -7.69 -6.71 32.12
CA LEU A 272 -8.63 -5.65 31.73
C LEU A 272 -9.93 -6.23 31.15
N ILE A 273 -9.81 -7.21 30.25
CA ILE A 273 -10.95 -7.89 29.65
C ILE A 273 -11.81 -8.57 30.71
N GLU A 274 -11.19 -9.30 31.64
CA GLU A 274 -11.86 -9.96 32.77
C GLU A 274 -12.53 -8.96 33.71
N TYR A 275 -11.83 -7.89 34.10
CA TYR A 275 -12.38 -6.81 34.92
C TYR A 275 -13.63 -6.16 34.30
N SER A 276 -13.65 -6.07 32.97
CA SER A 276 -14.75 -5.47 32.21
C SER A 276 -15.92 -6.42 31.99
N ASN A 277 -15.84 -7.67 32.43
CA ASN A 277 -16.79 -8.74 32.14
C ASN A 277 -17.00 -8.96 30.63
N LEU A 278 -15.93 -8.86 29.86
CA LEU A 278 -15.93 -9.06 28.42
C LEU A 278 -15.27 -10.38 28.03
N ASP A 279 -15.60 -10.88 26.84
CA ASP A 279 -14.95 -12.04 26.23
C ASP A 279 -13.89 -11.57 25.22
N ILE A 280 -12.73 -12.18 25.25
CA ILE A 280 -11.64 -11.93 24.28
C ILE A 280 -12.09 -12.12 22.81
N LYS A 281 -13.08 -12.98 22.58
CA LYS A 281 -13.66 -13.19 21.24
C LYS A 281 -14.34 -11.96 20.68
N ASP A 282 -14.73 -11.03 21.51
CA ASP A 282 -15.51 -9.84 21.15
C ASP A 282 -14.62 -8.61 20.94
N ILE A 283 -13.30 -8.74 21.00
CA ILE A 283 -12.38 -7.62 20.77
C ILE A 283 -12.67 -6.94 19.44
N GLY A 284 -12.72 -5.61 19.45
CA GLY A 284 -12.99 -4.79 18.27
C GLY A 284 -14.46 -4.64 17.90
N THR A 285 -15.39 -5.35 18.57
CA THR A 285 -16.83 -5.14 18.37
C THR A 285 -17.29 -3.85 19.02
N LYS A 286 -18.45 -3.35 18.57
CA LYS A 286 -19.03 -2.12 19.14
C LYS A 286 -19.34 -2.28 20.62
N GLU A 287 -19.96 -3.38 21.01
CA GLU A 287 -20.31 -3.68 22.41
C GLU A 287 -19.07 -3.73 23.30
N PHE A 288 -18.02 -4.38 22.83
CA PHE A 288 -16.74 -4.43 23.53
C PHE A 288 -16.18 -3.01 23.72
N ASN A 289 -16.11 -2.23 22.66
CA ASN A 289 -15.57 -0.88 22.68
C ASN A 289 -16.36 0.06 23.58
N ASP A 290 -17.68 0.01 23.52
CA ASP A 290 -18.57 0.81 24.36
C ASP A 290 -18.38 0.47 25.85
N ARG A 291 -18.20 -0.81 26.17
CA ARG A 291 -17.93 -1.23 27.55
C ARG A 291 -16.58 -0.73 28.05
N ILE A 292 -15.53 -0.83 27.24
CA ILE A 292 -14.19 -0.29 27.58
C ILE A 292 -14.25 1.22 27.79
N ASP A 293 -14.96 1.94 26.91
CA ASP A 293 -15.09 3.40 26.99
C ASP A 293 -15.89 3.85 28.24
N SER A 294 -16.74 2.98 28.79
CA SER A 294 -17.49 3.25 30.01
C SER A 294 -16.66 3.18 31.29
N LEU A 295 -15.45 2.65 31.23
CA LEU A 295 -14.59 2.44 32.38
C LEU A 295 -13.81 3.71 32.77
N ASN A 296 -13.53 3.87 34.04
CA ASN A 296 -12.55 4.84 34.53
C ASN A 296 -11.15 4.21 34.43
N LEU A 297 -10.52 4.37 33.26
CA LEU A 297 -9.22 3.75 32.97
C LEU A 297 -8.08 4.35 33.81
N GLU A 298 -8.16 5.62 34.17
CA GLU A 298 -7.15 6.27 35.03
C GLU A 298 -7.15 5.62 36.43
N LYS A 299 -8.32 5.43 37.02
CA LYS A 299 -8.48 4.76 38.32
C LYS A 299 -8.03 3.29 38.24
N TYR A 300 -8.48 2.58 37.20
CA TYR A 300 -8.08 1.19 36.98
C TYR A 300 -6.55 1.04 36.84
N GLY A 301 -5.90 1.91 36.09
CA GLY A 301 -4.45 1.90 35.91
C GLY A 301 -3.70 2.10 37.21
N LYS A 302 -4.14 3.04 38.06
CA LYS A 302 -3.56 3.29 39.39
C LYS A 302 -3.74 2.09 40.33
N GLU A 303 -4.93 1.52 40.38
CA GLU A 303 -5.25 0.37 41.25
C GLU A 303 -4.49 -0.90 40.84
N ASN A 304 -4.19 -1.09 39.55
CA ASN A 304 -3.51 -2.26 38.99
C ASN A 304 -2.05 -2.03 38.67
N ASN A 305 -1.50 -0.88 39.05
CA ASN A 305 -0.10 -0.51 38.81
C ASN A 305 0.34 -0.62 37.35
N ILE A 306 -0.52 -0.14 36.44
CA ILE A 306 -0.26 -0.05 35.02
C ILE A 306 -0.08 1.42 34.68
N ASP A 307 1.04 1.78 34.00
CA ASP A 307 1.26 3.16 33.57
C ASP A 307 0.24 3.58 32.49
N LYS A 308 -0.01 4.88 32.46
CA LYS A 308 -1.03 5.46 31.59
C LYS A 308 -0.78 5.14 30.11
N PHE A 309 0.44 5.22 29.65
CA PHE A 309 0.77 5.01 28.24
C PHE A 309 0.59 3.55 27.82
N THR A 310 1.06 2.62 28.65
CA THR A 310 0.87 1.18 28.43
C THR A 310 -0.63 0.81 28.38
N LEU A 311 -1.42 1.35 29.30
CA LEU A 311 -2.86 1.09 29.36
C LEU A 311 -3.59 1.68 28.13
N GLU A 312 -3.25 2.89 27.73
CA GLU A 312 -3.81 3.53 26.52
C GLU A 312 -3.49 2.71 25.25
N ASP A 313 -2.26 2.22 25.12
CA ASP A 313 -1.84 1.36 24.01
C ASP A 313 -2.61 0.04 23.98
N ILE A 314 -2.75 -0.63 25.11
CA ILE A 314 -3.53 -1.86 25.24
C ILE A 314 -4.98 -1.62 24.83
N VAL A 315 -5.60 -0.59 25.34
CA VAL A 315 -7.00 -0.24 25.03
C VAL A 315 -7.18 0.05 23.55
N LYS A 316 -6.29 0.82 22.96
CA LYS A 316 -6.32 1.14 21.52
C LYS A 316 -6.23 -0.12 20.67
N CYS A 317 -5.33 -1.03 21.00
CA CYS A 317 -5.16 -2.29 20.28
C CYS A 317 -6.36 -3.23 20.45
N LEU A 318 -6.97 -3.30 21.63
CA LEU A 318 -8.16 -4.11 21.89
C LEU A 318 -9.40 -3.58 21.16
N LYS A 319 -9.52 -2.26 21.05
CA LYS A 319 -10.63 -1.63 20.32
C LYS A 319 -10.51 -1.76 18.81
N GLN A 320 -9.30 -1.81 18.29
CA GLN A 320 -8.99 -1.90 16.87
C GLN A 320 -7.90 -2.97 16.61
N PRO A 321 -8.22 -4.26 16.82
CA PRO A 321 -7.22 -5.33 16.74
C PRO A 321 -6.62 -5.51 15.35
N ASN A 322 -7.35 -5.17 14.31
CA ASN A 322 -6.93 -5.30 12.91
C ASN A 322 -6.53 -3.96 12.28
N ARG A 323 -6.25 -2.95 13.10
CA ARG A 323 -5.87 -1.63 12.59
C ARG A 323 -4.60 -1.72 11.76
N ASP A 324 -4.67 -1.16 10.56
CA ASP A 324 -3.51 -0.90 9.72
C ASP A 324 -3.12 0.57 9.89
N PHE A 325 -1.85 0.83 10.22
CA PHE A 325 -1.31 2.19 10.39
C PHE A 325 -1.53 3.06 9.14
N ARG A 326 -1.53 2.43 7.97
CA ARG A 326 -1.76 3.10 6.69
C ARG A 326 -3.16 3.65 6.50
N ASP A 327 -4.16 3.16 7.25
CA ASP A 327 -5.54 3.63 7.14
C ASP A 327 -5.72 5.09 7.60
N ASP A 328 -4.76 5.63 8.36
CA ASP A 328 -4.74 7.03 8.78
C ASP A 328 -4.23 7.99 7.69
N PHE A 329 -3.66 7.47 6.60
CA PHE A 329 -3.16 8.25 5.48
C PHE A 329 -4.24 8.46 4.42
N GLU A 330 -4.05 9.51 3.63
CA GLU A 330 -4.94 9.85 2.52
C GLU A 330 -4.94 8.75 1.46
N LYS A 331 -6.13 8.24 1.13
CA LYS A 331 -6.29 7.21 0.10
C LYS A 331 -6.04 7.78 -1.30
N PRO A 332 -5.54 6.94 -2.23
CA PRO A 332 -5.40 7.34 -3.61
C PRO A 332 -6.72 7.79 -4.23
N LEU A 333 -6.66 8.84 -5.05
CA LEU A 333 -7.84 9.38 -5.73
C LEU A 333 -8.25 8.49 -6.91
N LEU A 334 -9.46 7.92 -6.83
CA LEU A 334 -10.04 7.13 -7.90
C LEU A 334 -10.69 8.03 -8.95
N LYS A 335 -10.53 7.69 -10.23
CA LYS A 335 -11.01 8.44 -11.39
C LYS A 335 -12.03 7.61 -12.17
N SER A 336 -13.12 8.20 -12.60
CA SER A 336 -14.15 7.47 -13.36
C SER A 336 -14.66 8.23 -14.61
N ASN A 337 -14.88 9.54 -14.53
CA ASN A 337 -15.69 10.25 -15.50
C ASN A 337 -15.04 11.47 -16.18
N ILE A 338 -13.89 11.95 -15.72
CA ILE A 338 -13.26 13.17 -16.26
C ILE A 338 -12.05 12.80 -17.08
N LEU A 339 -12.18 13.03 -18.41
CA LEU A 339 -11.18 12.70 -19.41
C LEU A 339 -10.32 13.88 -19.81
N THR A 340 -10.95 15.05 -19.99
CA THR A 340 -10.34 16.27 -20.51
C THR A 340 -10.94 17.49 -19.82
N ILE A 341 -10.30 18.65 -20.03
CA ILE A 341 -10.82 19.93 -19.54
C ILE A 341 -12.22 20.25 -20.10
N LYS A 342 -12.57 19.70 -21.25
CA LYS A 342 -13.89 19.87 -21.87
C LYS A 342 -15.03 19.18 -21.12
N ASP A 343 -14.70 18.19 -20.29
CA ASP A 343 -15.69 17.51 -19.45
C ASP A 343 -16.01 18.29 -18.18
N LEU A 344 -15.22 19.32 -17.86
CA LEU A 344 -15.43 20.18 -16.70
C LEU A 344 -16.56 21.17 -16.95
N ARG A 345 -17.41 21.35 -15.95
CA ARG A 345 -18.50 22.32 -15.92
C ARG A 345 -18.45 23.13 -14.64
N VAL A 346 -18.81 24.38 -14.71
CA VAL A 346 -18.93 25.25 -13.54
C VAL A 346 -19.96 24.66 -12.56
N GLY A 347 -19.59 24.58 -11.29
CA GLY A 347 -20.43 23.99 -10.24
C GLY A 347 -20.21 22.49 -10.00
N MET A 348 -19.33 21.84 -10.77
CA MET A 348 -18.92 20.46 -10.45
C MET A 348 -18.15 20.41 -9.14
N GLU A 349 -18.55 19.47 -8.28
CA GLU A 349 -17.75 19.08 -7.11
C GLU A 349 -16.76 18.00 -7.52
N LEU A 350 -15.48 18.28 -7.31
CA LEU A 350 -14.39 17.39 -7.68
C LEU A 350 -13.49 17.15 -6.47
N GLN A 351 -13.01 15.93 -6.36
CA GLN A 351 -11.91 15.62 -5.46
C GLN A 351 -10.58 15.79 -6.19
N GLY A 352 -9.62 16.40 -5.51
CA GLY A 352 -8.29 16.61 -6.05
C GLY A 352 -7.22 16.48 -4.99
N THR A 353 -6.00 16.20 -5.43
CA THR A 353 -4.82 16.15 -4.57
C THR A 353 -4.01 17.42 -4.75
N VAL A 354 -3.74 18.14 -3.67
CA VAL A 354 -2.87 19.32 -3.69
C VAL A 354 -1.45 18.88 -4.03
N ARG A 355 -0.93 19.37 -5.15
CA ARG A 355 0.43 19.05 -5.59
C ARG A 355 1.45 20.09 -5.19
N ASN A 356 1.06 21.35 -5.25
CA ASN A 356 1.97 22.45 -4.93
C ASN A 356 1.18 23.64 -4.38
N VAL A 357 1.75 24.30 -3.39
CA VAL A 357 1.21 25.53 -2.79
C VAL A 357 2.16 26.66 -3.13
N VAL A 358 1.62 27.72 -3.70
CA VAL A 358 2.36 28.93 -4.10
C VAL A 358 1.67 30.17 -3.51
N ASP A 359 2.30 31.34 -3.59
CA ASP A 359 1.81 32.56 -2.95
C ASP A 359 0.40 32.98 -3.44
N PHE A 360 0.04 32.65 -4.66
CA PHE A 360 -1.25 33.01 -5.26
C PHE A 360 -2.31 31.90 -5.25
N GLY A 361 -2.00 30.74 -4.70
CA GLY A 361 -2.98 29.64 -4.62
C GLY A 361 -2.35 28.25 -4.51
N ALA A 362 -3.13 27.23 -4.87
CA ALA A 362 -2.70 25.85 -4.88
C ALA A 362 -2.96 25.18 -6.21
N PHE A 363 -1.99 24.40 -6.68
CA PHE A 363 -2.16 23.50 -7.83
C PHE A 363 -2.72 22.17 -7.37
N ILE A 364 -3.82 21.75 -7.97
CA ILE A 364 -4.58 20.58 -7.58
C ILE A 364 -4.69 19.61 -8.75
N ASP A 365 -4.23 18.37 -8.56
CA ASP A 365 -4.46 17.27 -9.49
C ASP A 365 -5.90 16.77 -9.36
N ILE A 366 -6.71 17.03 -10.36
CA ILE A 366 -8.10 16.56 -10.48
C ILE A 366 -8.24 15.41 -11.47
N GLY A 367 -7.13 14.82 -11.89
CA GLY A 367 -7.12 13.69 -12.82
C GLY A 367 -6.94 14.05 -14.28
N LEU A 368 -6.71 15.31 -14.60
CA LEU A 368 -6.40 15.79 -15.95
C LEU A 368 -4.89 15.83 -16.21
N HIS A 369 -4.53 16.14 -17.45
CA HIS A 369 -3.12 16.30 -17.82
C HIS A 369 -2.46 17.46 -17.07
N ASP A 370 -3.16 18.57 -16.95
CA ASP A 370 -2.71 19.76 -16.26
C ASP A 370 -3.46 19.90 -14.92
N ASP A 371 -2.75 20.38 -13.91
CA ASP A 371 -3.33 20.63 -12.60
C ASP A 371 -4.28 21.82 -12.66
N GLY A 372 -5.34 21.79 -11.88
CA GLY A 372 -6.20 22.94 -11.66
C GLY A 372 -5.56 23.93 -10.69
N LEU A 373 -5.83 25.23 -10.89
CA LEU A 373 -5.42 26.26 -9.93
C LEU A 373 -6.60 26.69 -9.06
N ALA A 374 -6.46 26.47 -7.75
CA ALA A 374 -7.31 27.12 -6.76
C ALA A 374 -6.65 28.41 -6.32
N HIS A 375 -7.14 29.55 -6.85
CA HIS A 375 -6.57 30.85 -6.56
C HIS A 375 -6.88 31.27 -5.12
N ILE A 376 -5.92 31.94 -4.44
CA ILE A 376 -6.01 32.32 -3.04
C ILE A 376 -7.28 33.11 -2.69
N SER A 377 -7.80 33.91 -3.64
CA SER A 377 -9.06 34.67 -3.47
C SER A 377 -10.30 33.79 -3.36
N LYS A 378 -10.19 32.50 -3.67
CA LYS A 378 -11.28 31.50 -3.62
C LYS A 378 -11.09 30.46 -2.54
N LEU A 379 -9.98 30.52 -1.81
CA LEU A 379 -9.68 29.68 -0.68
C LEU A 379 -10.12 30.44 0.59
N SER A 380 -11.16 29.99 1.24
CA SER A 380 -11.66 30.54 2.51
C SER A 380 -11.03 29.86 3.69
#